data_ce2a3078615337f30e1ca181a66ffaf0
#
_entry.id   ce2a3078615337f30e1ca181a66ffaf0
#
_cell.length_a   1.000
_cell.length_b   1.000
_cell.length_c   1.000
_cell.angle_alpha   90.00
_cell.angle_beta   90.00
_cell.angle_gamma   90.00
#
_symmetry.space_group_name_H-M   'P 1'
#
loop_
_entity.id
_entity.type
_entity.pdbx_description
1 polymer ?
#
loop_
_entity_poly.entity_id
_entity_poly.type
_entity_poly.pdbx_seq_one_letter_code
_entity_poly.pdbx_strand_id
1 'polypeptide(L)'
;PEECLLREVWEETGYTLTSYRYRGLVTFVSGNGVTEYMSLFTADGFVGEPIPCDEGELEWVDIEDVWNLNIWEGDKIFFRLMDEEEEFFSLKLVYDGHDKLVSAALNGKPMELFDILNPDGSKTGIVRERGVAHREGSLHATAHIWVVRKNHKSGYDVLLQKRSACKDSNPGCYDISSAGHV
;
A
#
# COMPACT_ATOMS: atom_id res chain seq x y z
N PRO A 1 -11.78 0.56 22.14
CA PRO A 1 -10.64 -0.07 21.46
C PRO A 1 -9.46 -0.32 22.41
N GLU A 2 -9.06 0.68 23.24
CA GLU A 2 -7.87 0.58 24.11
C GLU A 2 -7.96 -0.54 25.16
N GLU A 3 -9.11 -0.69 25.84
CA GLU A 3 -9.29 -1.80 26.79
C GLU A 3 -9.17 -3.17 26.10
N CYS A 4 -9.69 -3.30 24.90
CA CYS A 4 -9.55 -4.48 24.08
C CYS A 4 -8.07 -4.71 23.70
N LEU A 5 -7.38 -3.67 23.17
CA LEU A 5 -5.97 -3.73 22.86
C LEU A 5 -5.13 -4.27 24.02
N LEU A 6 -5.28 -3.67 25.20
CA LEU A 6 -4.48 -4.04 26.39
C LEU A 6 -4.74 -5.47 26.85
N ARG A 7 -5.99 -5.91 26.77
CA ARG A 7 -6.39 -7.27 27.14
C ARG A 7 -5.85 -8.28 26.13
N GLU A 8 -6.13 -8.10 24.83
CA GLU A 8 -5.74 -9.04 23.78
C GLU A 8 -4.20 -9.17 23.70
N VAL A 9 -3.47 -8.06 23.77
CA VAL A 9 -2.00 -8.13 23.77
C VAL A 9 -1.48 -8.94 24.96
N TRP A 10 -2.06 -8.77 26.15
CA TRP A 10 -1.65 -9.55 27.29
C TRP A 10 -2.03 -11.04 27.15
N GLU A 11 -3.26 -11.33 26.71
CA GLU A 11 -3.77 -12.71 26.55
C GLU A 11 -3.01 -13.48 25.47
N GLU A 12 -2.69 -12.84 24.35
CA GLU A 12 -2.05 -13.49 23.19
C GLU A 12 -0.52 -13.51 23.26
N THR A 13 0.10 -12.52 23.91
CA THR A 13 1.55 -12.36 23.88
C THR A 13 2.24 -12.46 25.23
N GLY A 14 1.52 -12.28 26.35
CA GLY A 14 2.08 -12.14 27.68
C GLY A 14 2.69 -10.78 27.99
N TYR A 15 2.75 -9.88 27.00
CA TYR A 15 3.28 -8.53 27.20
C TYR A 15 2.21 -7.59 27.75
N THR A 16 2.65 -6.70 28.65
CA THR A 16 1.85 -5.57 29.13
C THR A 16 2.37 -4.30 28.47
N LEU A 17 1.53 -3.63 27.67
CA LEU A 17 1.91 -2.40 26.99
C LEU A 17 2.06 -1.24 27.97
N THR A 18 3.14 -0.47 27.83
CA THR A 18 3.45 0.75 28.58
C THR A 18 3.43 2.01 27.72
N SER A 19 3.61 1.85 26.41
CA SER A 19 3.51 2.92 25.41
C SER A 19 2.89 2.36 24.15
N TYR A 20 1.86 3.02 23.64
CA TYR A 20 1.21 2.68 22.37
C TYR A 20 0.58 3.91 21.73
N ARG A 21 0.37 3.85 20.43
CA ARG A 21 -0.21 4.94 19.64
C ARG A 21 -1.28 4.41 18.69
N TYR A 22 -2.45 5.04 18.68
CA TYR A 22 -3.50 4.79 17.70
C TYR A 22 -3.10 5.41 16.35
N ARG A 23 -2.94 4.58 15.33
CA ARG A 23 -2.40 4.98 14.03
C ARG A 23 -3.50 5.21 13.00
N GLY A 24 -4.53 4.40 12.99
CA GLY A 24 -5.56 4.51 11.98
C GLY A 24 -6.73 3.57 12.16
N LEU A 25 -7.75 3.80 11.34
CA LEU A 25 -8.91 2.93 11.20
C LEU A 25 -8.92 2.31 9.81
N VAL A 26 -8.84 0.98 9.73
CA VAL A 26 -9.02 0.25 8.47
C VAL A 26 -10.45 -0.26 8.39
N THR A 27 -11.13 0.07 7.29
CA THR A 27 -12.40 -0.53 6.90
C THR A 27 -12.11 -1.62 5.89
N PHE A 28 -12.20 -2.86 6.32
CA PHE A 28 -12.03 -4.03 5.46
C PHE A 28 -13.38 -4.50 4.95
N VAL A 29 -13.53 -4.63 3.65
CA VAL A 29 -14.75 -5.15 3.00
C VAL A 29 -14.38 -6.40 2.23
N SER A 30 -14.83 -7.55 2.72
CA SER A 30 -14.57 -8.84 2.09
C SER A 30 -15.50 -9.09 0.89
N GLY A 31 -15.11 -10.02 0.02
CA GLY A 31 -15.87 -10.37 -1.17
C GLY A 31 -17.25 -10.97 -0.92
N ASN A 32 -17.52 -11.45 0.29
CA ASN A 32 -18.87 -11.90 0.71
C ASN A 32 -19.75 -10.77 1.27
N GLY A 33 -19.26 -9.52 1.26
CA GLY A 33 -19.96 -8.33 1.71
C GLY A 33 -19.89 -8.06 3.22
N VAL A 34 -19.13 -8.85 3.98
CA VAL A 34 -18.86 -8.55 5.39
C VAL A 34 -17.93 -7.34 5.47
N THR A 35 -18.23 -6.44 6.40
CA THR A 35 -17.43 -5.25 6.66
C THR A 35 -16.91 -5.31 8.09
N GLU A 36 -15.61 -5.16 8.24
CA GLU A 36 -14.92 -5.11 9.52
C GLU A 36 -14.20 -3.78 9.69
N TYR A 37 -14.14 -3.32 10.95
CA TYR A 37 -13.42 -2.11 11.32
C TYR A 37 -12.26 -2.48 12.22
N MET A 38 -11.05 -2.38 11.70
CA MET A 38 -9.82 -2.69 12.42
C MET A 38 -9.17 -1.40 12.92
N SER A 39 -9.01 -1.29 14.23
CA SER A 39 -8.27 -0.21 14.86
C SER A 39 -6.78 -0.55 14.86
N LEU A 40 -5.97 0.20 14.14
CA LEU A 40 -4.52 -0.01 14.07
C LEU A 40 -3.80 0.73 15.19
N PHE A 41 -2.97 0.01 15.92
CA PHE A 41 -2.08 0.55 16.93
C PHE A 41 -0.63 0.13 16.66
N THR A 42 0.31 0.95 17.07
CA THR A 42 1.71 0.58 17.24
C THR A 42 2.08 0.70 18.71
N ALA A 43 2.89 -0.21 19.22
CA ALA A 43 3.40 -0.17 20.58
C ALA A 43 4.93 -0.35 20.56
N ASP A 44 5.64 0.55 21.20
CA ASP A 44 7.10 0.56 21.33
C ASP A 44 7.57 0.41 22.78
N GLY A 45 6.63 0.44 23.74
CA GLY A 45 6.88 0.21 25.14
C GLY A 45 6.06 -0.96 25.67
N PHE A 46 6.73 -1.99 26.18
CA PHE A 46 6.09 -3.15 26.78
C PHE A 46 7.01 -3.80 27.83
N VAL A 47 6.42 -4.56 28.74
CA VAL A 47 7.11 -5.36 29.78
C VAL A 47 6.47 -6.73 29.85
N GLY A 48 7.20 -7.71 30.41
CA GLY A 48 6.75 -9.10 30.54
C GLY A 48 7.59 -10.03 29.69
N GLU A 49 7.18 -11.28 29.62
CA GLU A 49 7.83 -12.33 28.83
C GLU A 49 6.79 -12.96 27.92
N PRO A 50 7.18 -13.41 26.72
CA PRO A 50 6.24 -14.04 25.81
C PRO A 50 5.68 -15.35 26.38
N ILE A 51 4.40 -15.57 26.16
CA ILE A 51 3.72 -16.81 26.56
C ILE A 51 3.30 -17.59 25.31
N PRO A 52 3.16 -18.92 25.39
CA PRO A 52 2.53 -19.68 24.31
C PRO A 52 1.09 -19.22 24.10
N CYS A 53 0.71 -19.03 22.85
CA CYS A 53 -0.63 -18.66 22.43
C CYS A 53 -1.23 -19.73 21.53
N ASP A 54 -2.51 -20.05 21.71
CA ASP A 54 -3.21 -21.02 20.86
C ASP A 54 -3.54 -20.46 19.46
N GLU A 55 -3.45 -19.15 19.27
CA GLU A 55 -3.69 -18.46 17.97
C GLU A 55 -2.53 -18.64 16.98
N GLY A 56 -1.29 -18.88 17.49
CA GLY A 56 -0.12 -19.08 16.63
C GLY A 56 1.21 -18.91 17.36
N GLU A 57 2.29 -18.95 16.59
CA GLU A 57 3.65 -18.72 17.10
C GLU A 57 4.06 -17.27 16.86
N LEU A 58 4.60 -16.61 17.90
CA LEU A 58 5.10 -15.25 17.83
C LEU A 58 6.55 -15.25 17.39
N GLU A 59 6.87 -14.43 16.40
CA GLU A 59 8.23 -14.24 15.90
C GLU A 59 8.54 -12.75 15.74
N TRP A 60 9.74 -12.34 16.17
CA TRP A 60 10.25 -11.01 15.88
C TRP A 60 10.86 -10.97 14.49
N VAL A 61 10.24 -10.24 13.58
CA VAL A 61 10.69 -10.06 12.19
C VAL A 61 11.23 -8.66 12.01
N ASP A 62 12.36 -8.52 11.30
CA ASP A 62 12.85 -7.21 10.91
C ASP A 62 11.81 -6.51 10.02
N ILE A 63 11.59 -5.22 10.26
CA ILE A 63 10.57 -4.45 9.53
C ILE A 63 10.82 -4.45 8.01
N GLU A 64 12.08 -4.51 7.57
CA GLU A 64 12.41 -4.59 6.15
C GLU A 64 12.08 -5.96 5.54
N ASP A 65 12.01 -7.01 6.34
CA ASP A 65 11.66 -8.36 5.89
C ASP A 65 10.15 -8.63 5.86
N VAL A 66 9.32 -7.79 6.51
CA VAL A 66 7.85 -7.92 6.51
C VAL A 66 7.28 -7.95 5.09
N TRP A 67 7.88 -7.21 4.16
CA TRP A 67 7.45 -7.13 2.76
C TRP A 67 7.59 -8.47 2.01
N ASN A 68 8.45 -9.35 2.48
CA ASN A 68 8.71 -10.67 1.90
C ASN A 68 7.79 -11.76 2.47
N LEU A 69 7.02 -11.45 3.52
CA LEU A 69 6.09 -12.38 4.13
C LEU A 69 4.83 -12.57 3.28
N ASN A 70 4.17 -13.70 3.48
CA ASN A 70 2.87 -13.97 2.85
C ASN A 70 1.76 -13.27 3.63
N ILE A 71 1.64 -11.96 3.43
CA ILE A 71 0.60 -11.10 4.03
C ILE A 71 -0.33 -10.58 2.94
N TRP A 72 -1.50 -10.07 3.34
CA TRP A 72 -2.46 -9.48 2.41
C TRP A 72 -1.90 -8.23 1.74
N GLU A 73 -2.25 -8.00 0.48
CA GLU A 73 -1.77 -6.80 -0.25
C GLU A 73 -2.24 -5.49 0.41
N GLY A 74 -3.39 -5.50 1.09
CA GLY A 74 -3.85 -4.38 1.89
C GLY A 74 -3.03 -4.13 3.15
N ASP A 75 -2.47 -5.18 3.75
CA ASP A 75 -1.60 -5.04 4.93
C ASP A 75 -0.33 -4.28 4.57
N LYS A 76 0.24 -4.55 3.40
CA LYS A 76 1.37 -3.79 2.87
C LYS A 76 1.07 -2.29 2.77
N ILE A 77 -0.18 -1.92 2.43
CA ILE A 77 -0.57 -0.51 2.36
C ILE A 77 -0.50 0.13 3.75
N PHE A 78 -1.11 -0.47 4.78
CA PHE A 78 -1.08 0.16 6.08
C PHE A 78 0.29 0.06 6.77
N PHE A 79 1.10 -0.98 6.52
CA PHE A 79 2.50 -0.99 6.97
C PHE A 79 3.28 0.19 6.39
N ARG A 80 3.15 0.44 5.08
CA ARG A 80 3.77 1.61 4.45
C ARG A 80 3.27 2.93 5.05
N LEU A 81 1.95 3.06 5.23
CA LEU A 81 1.38 4.27 5.81
C LEU A 81 1.84 4.49 7.26
N MET A 82 1.98 3.44 8.06
CA MET A 82 2.51 3.56 9.43
C MET A 82 3.98 3.99 9.46
N ASP A 83 4.75 3.67 8.43
CA ASP A 83 6.15 4.09 8.27
C ASP A 83 6.26 5.56 7.79
N GLU A 84 5.43 5.97 6.83
CA GLU A 84 5.49 7.27 6.16
C GLU A 84 4.67 8.37 6.84
N GLU A 85 3.55 8.01 7.49
CA GLU A 85 2.58 8.97 8.05
C GLU A 85 2.69 9.07 9.56
N GLU A 86 2.88 10.29 10.07
CA GLU A 86 2.85 10.54 11.51
C GLU A 86 1.42 10.73 12.05
N GLU A 87 0.49 11.16 11.20
CA GLU A 87 -0.88 11.47 11.59
C GLU A 87 -1.80 10.25 11.50
N PHE A 88 -2.97 10.35 12.15
CA PHE A 88 -4.04 9.37 12.04
C PHE A 88 -4.59 9.30 10.62
N PHE A 89 -4.81 8.09 10.11
CA PHE A 89 -5.41 7.87 8.80
C PHE A 89 -6.64 6.95 8.85
N SER A 90 -7.50 7.09 7.84
CA SER A 90 -8.60 6.17 7.54
C SER A 90 -8.30 5.46 6.22
N LEU A 91 -8.23 4.14 6.24
CA LEU A 91 -7.95 3.31 5.06
C LEU A 91 -9.14 2.39 4.80
N LYS A 92 -9.70 2.42 3.59
CA LYS A 92 -10.71 1.47 3.15
C LYS A 92 -10.10 0.51 2.15
N LEU A 93 -10.24 -0.79 2.40
CA LEU A 93 -9.80 -1.89 1.54
C LEU A 93 -11.00 -2.71 1.13
N VAL A 94 -11.11 -3.00 -0.16
CA VAL A 94 -12.20 -3.84 -0.70
C VAL A 94 -11.58 -5.01 -1.46
N TYR A 95 -12.01 -6.21 -1.11
CA TYR A 95 -11.58 -7.45 -1.73
C TYR A 95 -12.75 -8.11 -2.48
N ASP A 96 -12.44 -8.84 -3.54
CA ASP A 96 -13.40 -9.66 -4.26
C ASP A 96 -13.59 -11.05 -3.61
N GLY A 97 -14.44 -11.89 -4.20
CA GLY A 97 -14.72 -13.25 -3.71
C GLY A 97 -13.55 -14.25 -3.88
N HIS A 98 -12.41 -13.80 -4.39
CA HIS A 98 -11.17 -14.57 -4.54
C HIS A 98 -10.02 -13.96 -3.71
N ASP A 99 -10.35 -13.16 -2.71
CA ASP A 99 -9.40 -12.48 -1.81
C ASP A 99 -8.42 -11.55 -2.54
N LYS A 100 -8.80 -11.06 -3.73
CA LYS A 100 -8.01 -10.09 -4.49
C LYS A 100 -8.42 -8.67 -4.10
N LEU A 101 -7.43 -7.83 -3.80
CA LEU A 101 -7.65 -6.39 -3.57
C LEU A 101 -8.18 -5.73 -4.86
N VAL A 102 -9.37 -5.15 -4.82
CA VAL A 102 -10.00 -4.50 -5.98
C VAL A 102 -10.15 -2.98 -5.82
N SER A 103 -10.09 -2.48 -4.59
CA SER A 103 -10.14 -1.04 -4.33
C SER A 103 -9.46 -0.71 -3.01
N ALA A 104 -8.76 0.42 -2.98
CA ALA A 104 -8.23 1.03 -1.78
C ALA A 104 -8.53 2.55 -1.78
N ALA A 105 -8.80 3.12 -0.60
CA ALA A 105 -9.01 4.55 -0.45
C ALA A 105 -8.40 5.05 0.87
N LEU A 106 -7.55 6.08 0.80
CA LEU A 106 -6.92 6.74 1.93
C LEU A 106 -7.65 8.07 2.23
N ASN A 107 -8.13 8.23 3.46
CA ASN A 107 -8.86 9.43 3.89
C ASN A 107 -9.97 9.85 2.91
N GLY A 108 -10.70 8.83 2.39
CA GLY A 108 -11.78 8.98 1.43
C GLY A 108 -11.34 9.24 -0.02
N LYS A 109 -10.04 9.31 -0.32
CA LYS A 109 -9.52 9.50 -1.68
C LYS A 109 -9.10 8.14 -2.26
N PRO A 110 -9.56 7.78 -3.47
CA PRO A 110 -9.12 6.55 -4.13
C PRO A 110 -7.60 6.50 -4.30
N MET A 111 -7.01 5.33 -4.02
CA MET A 111 -5.61 5.01 -4.28
C MET A 111 -5.49 4.32 -5.64
N GLU A 112 -4.36 4.54 -6.30
CA GLU A 112 -4.06 3.92 -7.59
C GLU A 112 -3.55 2.48 -7.37
N LEU A 113 -4.16 1.53 -8.07
CA LEU A 113 -3.81 0.11 -8.01
C LEU A 113 -3.27 -0.36 -9.36
N PHE A 114 -2.23 -1.20 -9.35
CA PHE A 114 -1.59 -1.76 -10.54
C PHE A 114 -1.75 -3.27 -10.60
N ASP A 115 -2.06 -3.81 -11.78
CA ASP A 115 -1.83 -5.22 -12.07
C ASP A 115 -0.34 -5.50 -12.13
N ILE A 116 0.14 -6.45 -11.33
CA ILE A 116 1.55 -6.85 -11.32
C ILE A 116 1.81 -7.89 -12.41
N LEU A 117 2.90 -7.72 -13.13
CA LEU A 117 3.24 -8.52 -14.29
C LEU A 117 4.43 -9.46 -14.02
N ASN A 118 4.43 -10.59 -14.71
CA ASN A 118 5.59 -11.45 -14.87
C ASN A 118 6.60 -10.82 -15.86
N PRO A 119 7.85 -11.27 -15.90
CA PRO A 119 8.85 -10.79 -16.86
C PRO A 119 8.46 -10.96 -18.33
N ASP A 120 7.57 -11.89 -18.64
CA ASP A 120 7.02 -12.11 -19.98
C ASP A 120 5.84 -11.19 -20.35
N GLY A 121 5.43 -10.32 -19.43
CA GLY A 121 4.30 -9.39 -19.58
C GLY A 121 2.93 -9.98 -19.23
N SER A 122 2.84 -11.25 -18.88
CA SER A 122 1.58 -11.84 -18.40
C SER A 122 1.23 -11.35 -17.00
N LYS A 123 -0.08 -11.26 -16.69
CA LYS A 123 -0.54 -10.85 -15.35
C LYS A 123 -0.28 -11.96 -14.32
N THR A 124 0.25 -11.58 -13.17
CA THR A 124 0.43 -12.50 -12.03
C THR A 124 -0.89 -12.83 -11.32
N GLY A 125 -1.93 -12.01 -11.50
CA GLY A 125 -3.17 -12.02 -10.73
C GLY A 125 -3.11 -11.14 -9.47
N ILE A 126 -1.93 -10.70 -9.06
CA ILE A 126 -1.73 -9.79 -7.92
C ILE A 126 -2.03 -8.36 -8.35
N VAL A 127 -2.69 -7.62 -7.45
CA VAL A 127 -2.91 -6.17 -7.59
C VAL A 127 -2.26 -5.47 -6.41
N ARG A 128 -1.44 -4.46 -6.68
CA ARG A 128 -0.75 -3.68 -5.65
C ARG A 128 -1.08 -2.19 -5.73
N GLU A 129 -1.09 -1.56 -4.58
CA GLU A 129 -1.13 -0.10 -4.52
C GLU A 129 0.18 0.49 -5.05
N ARG A 130 0.08 1.64 -5.69
CA ARG A 130 1.18 2.30 -6.40
C ARG A 130 2.44 2.48 -5.55
N GLY A 131 2.32 2.98 -4.31
CA GLY A 131 3.46 3.20 -3.42
C GLY A 131 4.14 1.89 -3.04
N VAL A 132 3.36 0.85 -2.75
CA VAL A 132 3.86 -0.51 -2.48
C VAL A 132 4.55 -1.08 -3.71
N ALA A 133 3.94 -0.97 -4.90
CA ALA A 133 4.52 -1.47 -6.15
C ALA A 133 5.87 -0.82 -6.47
N HIS A 134 5.99 0.49 -6.22
CA HIS A 134 7.25 1.22 -6.43
C HIS A 134 8.31 0.86 -5.37
N ARG A 135 7.93 0.72 -4.10
CA ARG A 135 8.84 0.30 -3.02
C ARG A 135 9.45 -1.07 -3.29
N GLU A 136 8.64 -2.02 -3.72
CA GLU A 136 9.07 -3.38 -4.03
C GLU A 136 9.73 -3.53 -5.42
N GLY A 137 9.70 -2.50 -6.27
CA GLY A 137 10.16 -2.58 -7.64
C GLY A 137 9.32 -3.52 -8.52
N SER A 138 8.03 -3.64 -8.21
CA SER A 138 7.11 -4.55 -8.90
C SER A 138 6.90 -4.16 -10.36
N LEU A 139 6.99 -5.13 -11.27
CA LEU A 139 6.77 -4.91 -12.69
C LEU A 139 5.28 -4.64 -12.98
N HIS A 140 5.00 -3.52 -13.64
CA HIS A 140 3.65 -3.11 -14.03
C HIS A 140 3.67 -2.41 -15.38
N ALA A 141 2.50 -2.30 -16.04
CA ALA A 141 2.40 -1.72 -17.36
C ALA A 141 2.17 -0.21 -17.31
N THR A 142 2.79 0.51 -18.27
CA THR A 142 2.51 1.92 -18.53
C THR A 142 2.25 2.13 -20.01
N ALA A 143 1.34 3.05 -20.34
CA ALA A 143 1.10 3.49 -21.71
C ALA A 143 1.75 4.85 -21.93
N HIS A 144 2.54 4.97 -22.99
CA HIS A 144 3.19 6.22 -23.41
C HIS A 144 2.59 6.72 -24.72
N ILE A 145 2.12 7.96 -24.74
CA ILE A 145 1.52 8.60 -25.91
C ILE A 145 2.43 9.72 -26.38
N TRP A 146 2.88 9.65 -27.62
CA TRP A 146 3.64 10.68 -28.30
C TRP A 146 2.74 11.37 -29.31
N VAL A 147 2.36 12.62 -29.04
CA VAL A 147 1.58 13.43 -30.00
C VAL A 147 2.54 14.12 -30.96
N VAL A 148 2.39 13.85 -32.25
CA VAL A 148 3.24 14.39 -33.28
C VAL A 148 2.43 15.11 -34.33
N ARG A 149 2.98 16.16 -34.96
CA ARG A 149 2.40 16.86 -36.12
C ARG A 149 3.45 17.10 -37.21
N LYS A 150 3.01 17.11 -38.45
CA LYS A 150 3.88 17.54 -39.56
C LYS A 150 4.26 19.01 -39.41
N ASN A 151 5.53 19.34 -39.63
CA ASN A 151 6.01 20.71 -39.63
C ASN A 151 6.27 21.21 -41.06
N HIS A 152 6.52 22.51 -41.20
CA HIS A 152 6.77 23.16 -42.51
C HIS A 152 8.13 22.83 -43.12
N LYS A 153 9.02 22.09 -42.43
CA LYS A 153 10.38 21.73 -42.86
C LYS A 153 10.52 20.26 -43.26
N SER A 154 9.45 19.63 -43.71
CA SER A 154 9.39 18.22 -44.13
C SER A 154 9.68 17.19 -43.01
N GLY A 155 9.52 17.59 -41.75
CA GLY A 155 9.70 16.75 -40.59
C GLY A 155 8.47 16.73 -39.68
N TYR A 156 8.69 16.40 -38.41
CA TYR A 156 7.65 16.37 -37.39
C TYR A 156 8.06 17.20 -36.17
N ASP A 157 7.10 17.89 -35.57
CA ASP A 157 7.19 18.41 -34.22
C ASP A 157 6.59 17.37 -33.27
N VAL A 158 7.15 17.27 -32.06
CA VAL A 158 6.64 16.41 -30.96
C VAL A 158 6.16 17.31 -29.84
N LEU A 159 4.97 17.05 -29.38
CA LEU A 159 4.45 17.70 -28.15
C LEU A 159 5.10 17.06 -26.95
N LEU A 160 5.79 17.84 -26.13
CA LEU A 160 6.40 17.38 -24.88
C LEU A 160 5.77 18.10 -23.70
N GLN A 161 5.62 17.37 -22.60
CA GLN A 161 5.22 17.93 -21.32
C GLN A 161 6.46 18.35 -20.53
N LYS A 162 6.52 19.61 -20.09
CA LYS A 162 7.47 20.01 -19.07
C LYS A 162 6.85 19.71 -17.69
N ARG A 163 7.44 18.78 -16.96
CA ARG A 163 6.94 18.34 -15.65
C ARG A 163 6.89 19.51 -14.67
N SER A 164 5.82 19.57 -13.87
CA SER A 164 5.67 20.56 -12.83
C SER A 164 6.80 20.47 -11.79
N ALA A 165 7.16 21.62 -11.21
CA ALA A 165 8.16 21.68 -10.14
C ALA A 165 7.73 20.96 -8.85
N CYS A 166 6.42 20.68 -8.69
CA CYS A 166 5.87 19.97 -7.54
C CYS A 166 5.74 18.44 -7.74
N LYS A 167 6.32 17.87 -8.81
CA LYS A 167 6.33 16.41 -9.01
C LYS A 167 7.44 15.76 -8.21
N ASP A 168 7.13 14.59 -7.59
CA ASP A 168 8.05 13.83 -6.75
C ASP A 168 9.27 13.31 -7.52
N SER A 169 9.10 12.99 -8.80
CA SER A 169 10.19 12.49 -9.65
C SER A 169 10.46 13.44 -10.84
N ASN A 170 11.75 13.72 -11.10
CA ASN A 170 12.24 14.50 -12.22
C ASN A 170 11.49 15.83 -12.46
N PRO A 171 11.33 16.71 -11.44
CA PRO A 171 10.64 17.99 -11.60
C PRO A 171 11.36 18.86 -12.62
N GLY A 172 10.58 19.56 -13.46
CA GLY A 172 11.09 20.48 -14.48
C GLY A 172 11.72 19.83 -15.72
N CYS A 173 11.89 18.51 -15.76
CA CYS A 173 12.35 17.78 -16.94
C CYS A 173 11.27 17.72 -18.03
N TYR A 174 11.70 17.56 -19.27
CA TYR A 174 10.77 17.23 -20.35
C TYR A 174 10.43 15.75 -20.31
N ASP A 175 9.18 15.47 -20.57
CA ASP A 175 8.59 14.14 -20.60
C ASP A 175 7.73 13.98 -21.84
N ILE A 176 7.23 12.78 -22.07
CA ILE A 176 6.35 12.45 -23.19
C ILE A 176 5.07 13.29 -23.17
N SER A 177 4.30 13.23 -24.25
CA SER A 177 3.06 14.02 -24.37
C SER A 177 2.04 13.66 -23.29
N SER A 178 1.88 12.37 -23.04
CA SER A 178 1.02 11.83 -21.96
C SER A 178 1.47 10.42 -21.56
N ALA A 179 1.40 10.11 -20.30
CA ALA A 179 1.62 8.77 -19.75
C ALA A 179 0.51 8.40 -18.80
N GLY A 180 0.21 7.11 -18.71
CA GLY A 180 -0.70 6.53 -17.73
C GLY A 180 -0.28 5.10 -17.40
N HIS A 181 -0.64 4.65 -16.22
CA HIS A 181 -0.56 3.25 -15.85
C HIS A 181 -1.76 2.48 -16.43
N VAL A 182 -1.58 1.20 -16.73
CA VAL A 182 -2.59 0.34 -17.36
C VAL A 182 -3.08 -0.70 -16.37
#